data_786f0ce60f2b39f91fd5e7f73ea341ce
#
_entry.id   786f0ce60f2b39f91fd5e7f73ea341ce
#
_cell.length_a   1.000
_cell.length_b   1.000
_cell.length_c   1.000
_cell.angle_alpha   90.00
_cell.angle_beta   90.00
_cell.angle_gamma   90.00
#
_symmetry.space_group_name_H-M   'P 1'
#
loop_
_entity.id
_entity.type
_entity.pdbx_description
1 polymer ?
#
loop_
_entity_poly.entity_id
_entity_poly.type
_entity_poly.pdbx_seq_one_letter_code
_entity_poly.pdbx_strand_id
1 'polypeptide(L)'
;MTDPRTPKASWTRDEHGIPQIVADDINGLHWGMGYCHAMDRGMQMLIMRILGQGRAAELLDGSDEMVEVDRFFRRMNWNAGVAAEAENLTTEARAACQSYCDGANARFAESVPWEFRLVGVKPDAWTIGDSLLLSRMTGFLTLAQSQGEVERLFVEMIQAGIGDAHLEALFPGCTAGFDRSILSEVELVERNVPEAVKWLVAAPRLMASNNWCVSGSRTASGAAMLSNDPHLETNRLPNVWVEQSFAWPGGYAILMTMPGLPAPLVGRNEHLSWGTTYTFMDAIDSWVEHRRDGKFRRRDTWVDFDQRVETIKRKKGEPIVETFWENHHGVLDGDATAEGYSLATRWTGSNGGAQSINKLLSMWTARTVPEGMRAFCEVESSFNWIFADSTGDIGYHYRRSTTRQTASS
;
A
#
# COMPACT_ATOMS: atom_id res chain seq x y z
N MET A 1 -2.76 32.22 -12.55
CA MET A 1 -2.52 30.79 -12.34
C MET A 1 -1.97 30.25 -13.63
N THR A 2 -0.82 29.60 -13.63
CA THR A 2 -0.28 28.92 -14.83
C THR A 2 -1.18 27.73 -15.17
N ASP A 3 -1.39 27.44 -16.46
CA ASP A 3 -2.13 26.27 -16.90
C ASP A 3 -1.42 25.01 -16.34
N PRO A 4 -2.11 24.12 -15.59
CA PRO A 4 -1.50 22.91 -15.02
C PRO A 4 -0.93 21.97 -16.11
N ARG A 5 -1.34 22.12 -17.36
CA ARG A 5 -0.83 21.37 -18.50
C ARG A 5 0.50 21.89 -19.03
N THR A 6 0.93 23.08 -18.61
CA THR A 6 2.23 23.63 -19.02
C THR A 6 3.34 22.74 -18.44
N PRO A 7 4.24 22.21 -19.29
CA PRO A 7 5.34 21.37 -18.81
C PRO A 7 6.21 22.11 -17.80
N LYS A 8 6.43 21.51 -16.63
CA LYS A 8 7.32 22.02 -15.58
C LYS A 8 8.66 21.28 -15.55
N ALA A 9 8.80 20.29 -16.42
CA ALA A 9 10.01 19.48 -16.56
C ALA A 9 10.21 19.10 -18.03
N SER A 10 11.44 18.86 -18.40
CA SER A 10 11.81 18.15 -19.63
C SER A 10 12.19 16.72 -19.29
N TRP A 11 12.05 15.81 -20.25
CA TRP A 11 12.45 14.44 -20.08
C TRP A 11 12.99 13.86 -21.41
N THR A 12 13.95 12.96 -21.29
CA THR A 12 14.50 12.15 -22.37
C THR A 12 14.53 10.70 -21.92
N ARG A 13 14.91 9.80 -22.81
CA ARG A 13 15.16 8.40 -22.45
C ARG A 13 16.59 8.02 -22.78
N ASP A 14 17.16 7.19 -21.95
CA ASP A 14 18.44 6.55 -22.25
C ASP A 14 18.25 5.35 -23.21
N GLU A 15 19.34 4.64 -23.47
CA GLU A 15 19.37 3.47 -24.36
C GLU A 15 18.52 2.27 -23.86
N HIS A 16 18.17 2.24 -22.58
CA HIS A 16 17.29 1.25 -21.93
C HIS A 16 15.83 1.72 -21.84
N GLY A 17 15.54 2.93 -22.30
CA GLY A 17 14.19 3.52 -22.22
C GLY A 17 13.86 4.14 -20.86
N ILE A 18 14.85 4.26 -19.98
CA ILE A 18 14.65 4.84 -18.62
C ILE A 18 14.47 6.35 -18.74
N PRO A 19 13.37 6.92 -18.18
CA PRO A 19 13.15 8.37 -18.20
C PRO A 19 14.23 9.11 -17.39
N GLN A 20 14.80 10.13 -18.01
CA GLN A 20 15.70 11.10 -17.42
C GLN A 20 14.98 12.45 -17.34
N ILE A 21 14.56 12.82 -16.14
CA ILE A 21 13.71 13.98 -15.87
C ILE A 21 14.57 15.14 -15.38
N VAL A 22 14.42 16.30 -16.02
CA VAL A 22 15.15 17.53 -15.66
C VAL A 22 14.15 18.64 -15.39
N ALA A 23 14.29 19.31 -14.24
CA ALA A 23 13.42 20.42 -13.85
C ALA A 23 14.21 21.49 -13.07
N ASP A 24 13.62 22.67 -12.87
CA ASP A 24 14.22 23.75 -12.12
C ASP A 24 14.12 23.57 -10.60
N ASP A 25 13.15 22.78 -10.14
CA ASP A 25 12.88 22.52 -8.73
C ASP A 25 12.24 21.14 -8.48
N ILE A 26 12.07 20.78 -7.21
CA ILE A 26 11.49 19.50 -6.77
C ILE A 26 10.03 19.35 -7.26
N ASN A 27 9.25 20.40 -7.30
CA ASN A 27 7.88 20.33 -7.80
C ASN A 27 7.85 20.02 -9.30
N GLY A 28 8.77 20.59 -10.08
CA GLY A 28 8.96 20.23 -11.48
C GLY A 28 9.35 18.76 -11.66
N LEU A 29 10.24 18.22 -10.81
CA LEU A 29 10.58 16.79 -10.82
C LEU A 29 9.35 15.91 -10.56
N HIS A 30 8.50 16.29 -9.59
CA HIS A 30 7.24 15.57 -9.34
C HIS A 30 6.27 15.65 -10.51
N TRP A 31 6.20 16.79 -11.21
CA TRP A 31 5.42 16.90 -12.44
C TRP A 31 5.93 15.90 -13.50
N GLY A 32 7.24 15.89 -13.74
CA GLY A 32 7.87 14.96 -14.68
C GLY A 32 7.68 13.49 -14.31
N MET A 33 7.81 13.15 -13.00
CA MET A 33 7.53 11.81 -12.48
C MET A 33 6.10 11.40 -12.80
N GLY A 34 5.11 12.22 -12.49
CA GLY A 34 3.70 11.94 -12.75
C GLY A 34 3.41 11.78 -14.24
N TYR A 35 3.97 12.63 -15.08
CA TYR A 35 3.85 12.54 -16.53
C TYR A 35 4.42 11.23 -17.08
N CYS A 36 5.64 10.86 -16.68
CA CYS A 36 6.29 9.63 -17.12
C CYS A 36 5.57 8.37 -16.57
N HIS A 37 5.09 8.38 -15.32
CA HIS A 37 4.27 7.29 -14.79
C HIS A 37 3.00 7.10 -15.62
N ALA A 38 2.28 8.17 -15.92
CA ALA A 38 1.06 8.11 -16.73
C ALA A 38 1.34 7.68 -18.18
N MET A 39 2.51 8.03 -18.72
CA MET A 39 2.94 7.63 -20.05
C MET A 39 3.26 6.13 -20.14
N ASP A 40 4.01 5.60 -19.17
CA ASP A 40 4.54 4.24 -19.20
C ASP A 40 3.62 3.22 -18.53
N ARG A 41 2.86 3.66 -17.52
CA ARG A 41 2.07 2.81 -16.61
C ARG A 41 0.66 3.34 -16.40
N GLY A 42 0.17 4.20 -17.28
CA GLY A 42 -1.15 4.84 -17.14
C GLY A 42 -2.29 3.84 -16.98
N MET A 43 -2.24 2.72 -17.71
CA MET A 43 -3.22 1.63 -17.55
C MET A 43 -3.18 1.04 -16.15
N GLN A 44 -1.99 0.75 -15.62
CA GLN A 44 -1.80 0.22 -14.26
C GLN A 44 -2.35 1.20 -13.21
N MET A 45 -2.01 2.49 -13.31
CA MET A 45 -2.51 3.53 -12.40
C MET A 45 -4.04 3.56 -12.38
N LEU A 46 -4.66 3.64 -13.55
CA LEU A 46 -6.10 3.77 -13.68
C LEU A 46 -6.86 2.52 -13.23
N ILE A 47 -6.37 1.32 -13.54
CA ILE A 47 -6.97 0.08 -13.03
C ILE A 47 -6.87 0.00 -11.51
N MET A 48 -5.70 0.25 -10.93
CA MET A 48 -5.52 0.20 -9.49
C MET A 48 -6.45 1.18 -8.78
N ARG A 49 -6.66 2.38 -9.33
CA ARG A 49 -7.64 3.33 -8.81
C ARG A 49 -9.07 2.76 -8.84
N ILE A 50 -9.49 2.19 -9.98
CA ILE A 50 -10.83 1.62 -10.13
C ILE A 50 -11.06 0.51 -9.12
N LEU A 51 -10.08 -0.38 -8.94
CA LEU A 51 -10.13 -1.44 -7.94
C LEU A 51 -10.24 -0.89 -6.52
N GLY A 52 -9.33 0.02 -6.15
CA GLY A 52 -9.31 0.61 -4.81
C GLY A 52 -10.58 1.38 -4.45
N GLN A 53 -11.27 1.95 -5.46
CA GLN A 53 -12.57 2.58 -5.30
C GLN A 53 -13.73 1.58 -5.26
N GLY A 54 -13.49 0.27 -5.49
CA GLY A 54 -14.53 -0.75 -5.58
C GLY A 54 -15.51 -0.49 -6.73
N ARG A 55 -14.99 -0.19 -7.93
CA ARG A 55 -15.78 0.17 -9.12
C ARG A 55 -15.46 -0.69 -10.34
N ALA A 56 -14.85 -1.86 -10.14
CA ALA A 56 -14.48 -2.75 -11.23
C ALA A 56 -15.73 -3.29 -11.96
N ALA A 57 -16.74 -3.72 -11.21
CA ALA A 57 -18.00 -4.20 -11.79
C ALA A 57 -18.76 -3.10 -12.55
N GLU A 58 -18.68 -1.86 -12.11
CA GLU A 58 -19.29 -0.70 -12.77
C GLU A 58 -18.57 -0.33 -14.08
N LEU A 59 -17.24 -0.30 -14.05
CA LEU A 59 -16.44 0.34 -15.11
C LEU A 59 -15.79 -0.67 -16.06
N LEU A 60 -15.34 -1.82 -15.58
CA LEU A 60 -14.58 -2.79 -16.38
C LEU A 60 -15.48 -3.89 -16.92
N ASP A 61 -16.00 -4.73 -16.06
CA ASP A 61 -16.84 -5.86 -16.42
C ASP A 61 -17.89 -6.16 -15.34
N GLY A 62 -19.17 -6.25 -15.70
CA GLY A 62 -20.28 -6.49 -14.77
C GLY A 62 -20.43 -7.94 -14.30
N SER A 63 -19.40 -8.79 -14.40
CA SER A 63 -19.40 -10.18 -13.93
C SER A 63 -19.48 -10.29 -12.40
N ASP A 64 -19.87 -11.46 -11.90
CA ASP A 64 -19.91 -11.75 -10.47
C ASP A 64 -18.48 -11.72 -9.87
N GLU A 65 -17.48 -12.14 -10.65
CA GLU A 65 -16.07 -12.07 -10.25
C GLU A 65 -15.62 -10.64 -9.95
N MET A 66 -16.01 -9.66 -10.79
CA MET A 66 -15.72 -8.26 -10.53
C MET A 66 -16.52 -7.68 -9.36
N VAL A 67 -17.70 -8.21 -9.10
CA VAL A 67 -18.48 -7.87 -7.89
C VAL A 67 -17.73 -8.33 -6.63
N GLU A 68 -17.16 -9.54 -6.62
CA GLU A 68 -16.35 -10.02 -5.49
C GLU A 68 -15.11 -9.14 -5.27
N VAL A 69 -14.46 -8.70 -6.35
CA VAL A 69 -13.37 -7.72 -6.28
C VAL A 69 -13.83 -6.42 -5.62
N ASP A 70 -14.94 -5.86 -6.09
CA ASP A 70 -15.48 -4.61 -5.54
C ASP A 70 -15.92 -4.78 -4.08
N ARG A 71 -16.54 -5.93 -3.74
CA ARG A 71 -16.91 -6.27 -2.36
C ARG A 71 -15.70 -6.24 -1.43
N PHE A 72 -14.58 -6.84 -1.85
CA PHE A 72 -13.34 -6.82 -1.08
C PHE A 72 -12.84 -5.39 -0.83
N PHE A 73 -12.66 -4.59 -1.88
CA PHE A 73 -12.12 -3.23 -1.72
C PHE A 73 -13.06 -2.31 -0.93
N ARG A 74 -14.37 -2.47 -1.09
CA ARG A 74 -15.38 -1.74 -0.31
C ARG A 74 -15.41 -2.20 1.14
N ARG A 75 -15.27 -3.51 1.40
CA ARG A 75 -15.14 -4.03 2.77
C ARG A 75 -13.93 -3.40 3.46
N MET A 76 -12.77 -3.40 2.83
CA MET A 76 -11.55 -2.80 3.38
C MET A 76 -11.61 -1.28 3.50
N ASN A 77 -12.42 -0.63 2.68
CA ASN A 77 -12.78 0.79 2.74
C ASN A 77 -11.58 1.76 2.70
N TRP A 78 -10.48 1.39 2.05
CA TRP A 78 -9.28 2.24 1.99
C TRP A 78 -9.50 3.55 1.24
N ASN A 79 -10.52 3.65 0.40
CA ASN A 79 -10.91 4.88 -0.29
C ASN A 79 -11.59 5.90 0.65
N ALA A 80 -12.10 5.46 1.80
CA ALA A 80 -12.71 6.36 2.75
C ALA A 80 -11.68 7.31 3.38
N GLY A 81 -12.09 8.55 3.57
CA GLY A 81 -11.30 9.54 4.27
C GLY A 81 -10.01 9.99 3.55
N VAL A 82 -9.72 9.56 2.29
CA VAL A 82 -8.51 10.00 1.56
C VAL A 82 -8.46 11.50 1.35
N ALA A 83 -9.60 12.16 1.19
CA ALA A 83 -9.67 13.62 1.07
C ALA A 83 -9.31 14.32 2.38
N ALA A 84 -9.81 13.79 3.50
CA ALA A 84 -9.46 14.30 4.83
C ALA A 84 -8.00 14.02 5.17
N GLU A 85 -7.49 12.83 4.80
CA GLU A 85 -6.08 12.50 4.99
C GLU A 85 -5.16 13.40 4.17
N ALA A 86 -5.57 13.80 2.97
CA ALA A 86 -4.82 14.76 2.17
C ALA A 86 -4.66 16.13 2.87
N GLU A 87 -5.54 16.51 3.81
CA GLU A 87 -5.40 17.74 4.60
C GLU A 87 -4.23 17.67 5.60
N ASN A 88 -3.74 16.48 5.94
CA ASN A 88 -2.59 16.26 6.80
C ASN A 88 -1.23 16.43 6.07
N LEU A 89 -1.25 16.67 4.75
CA LEU A 89 -0.03 17.01 4.02
C LEU A 89 0.47 18.40 4.39
N THR A 90 1.79 18.53 4.59
CA THR A 90 2.42 19.85 4.70
C THR A 90 2.22 20.65 3.41
N THR A 91 2.43 21.96 3.46
CA THR A 91 2.31 22.83 2.27
C THR A 91 3.22 22.36 1.15
N GLU A 92 4.46 21.96 1.46
CA GLU A 92 5.47 21.49 0.52
C GLU A 92 5.05 20.13 -0.07
N ALA A 93 4.60 19.19 0.77
CA ALA A 93 4.15 17.88 0.33
C ALA A 93 2.90 17.96 -0.55
N ARG A 94 1.95 18.82 -0.17
CA ARG A 94 0.76 19.07 -0.99
C ARG A 94 1.15 19.65 -2.36
N ALA A 95 2.08 20.61 -2.41
CA ALA A 95 2.54 21.19 -3.67
C ALA A 95 3.22 20.16 -4.57
N ALA A 96 4.07 19.30 -4.02
CA ALA A 96 4.73 18.21 -4.74
C ALA A 96 3.71 17.18 -5.26
N CYS A 97 2.77 16.73 -4.42
CA CYS A 97 1.71 15.81 -4.81
C CYS A 97 0.80 16.40 -5.88
N GLN A 98 0.42 17.68 -5.76
CA GLN A 98 -0.39 18.35 -6.78
C GLN A 98 0.37 18.45 -8.10
N SER A 99 1.67 18.77 -8.04
CA SER A 99 2.50 18.83 -9.23
C SER A 99 2.59 17.47 -9.95
N TYR A 100 2.71 16.38 -9.18
CA TYR A 100 2.63 15.02 -9.71
C TYR A 100 1.28 14.75 -10.40
N CYS A 101 0.16 15.10 -9.74
CA CYS A 101 -1.17 14.95 -10.33
C CYS A 101 -1.31 15.77 -11.62
N ASP A 102 -0.80 17.00 -11.63
CA ASP A 102 -0.82 17.86 -12.83
C ASP A 102 -0.07 17.22 -14.00
N GLY A 103 1.12 16.63 -13.74
CA GLY A 103 1.90 15.92 -14.75
C GLY A 103 1.19 14.67 -15.28
N ALA A 104 0.62 13.85 -14.41
CA ALA A 104 -0.16 12.68 -14.81
C ALA A 104 -1.40 13.09 -15.65
N ASN A 105 -2.11 14.12 -15.23
CA ASN A 105 -3.29 14.62 -15.93
C ASN A 105 -2.94 15.28 -17.26
N ALA A 106 -1.81 15.97 -17.36
CA ALA A 106 -1.32 16.49 -18.64
C ALA A 106 -1.14 15.35 -19.64
N ARG A 107 -0.50 14.26 -19.23
CA ARG A 107 -0.32 13.09 -20.09
C ARG A 107 -1.63 12.40 -20.46
N PHE A 108 -2.56 12.23 -19.52
CA PHE A 108 -3.88 11.65 -19.81
C PHE A 108 -4.73 12.54 -20.72
N ALA A 109 -4.57 13.85 -20.65
CA ALA A 109 -5.24 14.79 -21.56
C ALA A 109 -4.72 14.67 -23.01
N GLU A 110 -3.44 14.37 -23.19
CA GLU A 110 -2.85 14.12 -24.51
C GLU A 110 -3.31 12.77 -25.09
N SER A 111 -3.24 11.72 -24.30
CA SER A 111 -3.62 10.36 -24.71
C SER A 111 -3.93 9.47 -23.52
N VAL A 112 -5.16 9.03 -23.42
CA VAL A 112 -5.56 7.96 -22.48
C VAL A 112 -5.04 6.62 -23.01
N PRO A 113 -4.60 5.69 -22.14
CA PRO A 113 -4.23 4.34 -22.54
C PRO A 113 -5.28 3.70 -23.44
N TRP A 114 -4.84 3.07 -24.53
CA TRP A 114 -5.74 2.58 -25.59
C TRP A 114 -6.70 1.49 -25.07
N GLU A 115 -6.30 0.74 -24.05
CA GLU A 115 -7.08 -0.31 -23.40
C GLU A 115 -8.38 0.26 -22.81
N PHE A 116 -8.33 1.48 -22.25
CA PHE A 116 -9.51 2.16 -21.71
C PHE A 116 -10.53 2.52 -22.80
N ARG A 117 -10.04 2.74 -24.02
CA ARG A 117 -10.93 2.93 -25.18
C ARG A 117 -11.67 1.63 -25.54
N LEU A 118 -11.03 0.47 -25.39
CA LEU A 118 -11.66 -0.83 -25.63
C LEU A 118 -12.78 -1.12 -24.64
N VAL A 119 -12.55 -0.84 -23.35
CA VAL A 119 -13.58 -1.06 -22.32
C VAL A 119 -14.59 0.08 -22.24
N GLY A 120 -14.39 1.16 -22.99
CA GLY A 120 -15.31 2.31 -23.06
C GLY A 120 -15.30 3.17 -21.78
N VAL A 121 -14.19 3.19 -21.06
CA VAL A 121 -14.02 3.98 -19.84
C VAL A 121 -13.27 5.28 -20.16
N LYS A 122 -13.83 6.41 -19.75
CA LYS A 122 -13.14 7.69 -19.71
C LYS A 122 -12.71 7.94 -18.26
N PRO A 123 -11.41 7.94 -17.97
CA PRO A 123 -10.95 8.17 -16.60
C PRO A 123 -11.15 9.62 -16.19
N ASP A 124 -11.53 9.82 -14.93
CA ASP A 124 -11.50 11.13 -14.28
C ASP A 124 -10.05 11.58 -14.07
N ALA A 125 -9.85 12.86 -13.74
CA ALA A 125 -8.54 13.39 -13.41
C ALA A 125 -7.93 12.66 -12.20
N TRP A 126 -6.60 12.48 -12.24
CA TRP A 126 -5.84 11.94 -11.12
C TRP A 126 -5.75 12.96 -9.98
N THR A 127 -5.96 12.52 -8.75
CA THR A 127 -5.99 13.36 -7.56
C THR A 127 -4.98 12.90 -6.51
N ILE A 128 -4.69 13.75 -5.53
CA ILE A 128 -3.90 13.38 -4.35
C ILE A 128 -4.55 12.21 -3.60
N GLY A 129 -5.90 12.19 -3.52
CA GLY A 129 -6.64 11.08 -2.92
C GLY A 129 -6.39 9.74 -3.60
N ASP A 130 -6.23 9.72 -4.93
CA ASP A 130 -5.91 8.51 -5.67
C ASP A 130 -4.51 7.99 -5.30
N SER A 131 -3.53 8.88 -5.13
CA SER A 131 -2.18 8.51 -4.68
C SER A 131 -2.18 7.96 -3.26
N LEU A 132 -2.94 8.55 -2.35
CA LEU A 132 -3.10 8.03 -0.98
C LEU A 132 -3.81 6.67 -0.97
N LEU A 133 -4.83 6.49 -1.78
CA LEU A 133 -5.51 5.21 -1.96
C LEU A 133 -4.53 4.13 -2.44
N LEU A 134 -3.72 4.43 -3.46
CA LEU A 134 -2.73 3.47 -3.96
C LEU A 134 -1.66 3.16 -2.91
N SER A 135 -1.25 4.12 -2.10
CA SER A 135 -0.32 3.90 -0.99
C SER A 135 -0.87 2.87 0.01
N ARG A 136 -2.15 3.01 0.39
CA ARG A 136 -2.84 2.06 1.27
C ARG A 136 -2.95 0.69 0.61
N MET A 137 -3.42 0.61 -0.63
CA MET A 137 -3.53 -0.65 -1.37
C MET A 137 -2.18 -1.38 -1.44
N THR A 138 -1.13 -0.67 -1.82
CA THR A 138 0.22 -1.25 -1.91
C THR A 138 0.69 -1.74 -0.53
N GLY A 139 0.53 -0.94 0.51
CA GLY A 139 0.94 -1.31 1.87
C GLY A 139 0.24 -2.58 2.37
N PHE A 140 -1.06 -2.74 2.12
CA PHE A 140 -1.79 -3.94 2.51
C PHE A 140 -1.42 -5.15 1.65
N LEU A 141 -1.54 -5.03 0.33
CA LEU A 141 -1.40 -6.15 -0.59
C LEU A 141 0.03 -6.69 -0.67
N THR A 142 1.03 -5.86 -0.36
CA THR A 142 2.43 -6.28 -0.35
C THR A 142 2.95 -6.65 1.04
N LEU A 143 2.41 -6.09 2.13
CA LEU A 143 2.98 -6.21 3.47
C LEU A 143 2.05 -6.92 4.47
N ALA A 144 0.83 -6.41 4.64
CA ALA A 144 -0.06 -6.85 5.71
C ALA A 144 -0.81 -8.13 5.37
N GLN A 145 -1.09 -8.37 4.09
CA GLN A 145 -1.88 -9.53 3.64
C GLN A 145 -1.32 -10.86 4.14
N SER A 146 -0.01 -11.06 4.03
CA SER A 146 0.63 -12.32 4.42
C SER A 146 0.49 -12.62 5.91
N GLN A 147 0.49 -11.59 6.76
CA GLN A 147 0.25 -11.76 8.19
C GLN A 147 -1.19 -12.16 8.47
N GLY A 148 -2.17 -11.49 7.87
CA GLY A 148 -3.58 -11.87 8.00
C GLY A 148 -3.87 -13.29 7.50
N GLU A 149 -3.18 -13.74 6.44
CA GLU A 149 -3.27 -15.14 5.97
C GLU A 149 -2.69 -16.13 7.00
N VAL A 150 -1.63 -15.76 7.72
CA VAL A 150 -1.04 -16.60 8.78
C VAL A 150 -1.96 -16.70 10.00
N GLU A 151 -2.59 -15.58 10.42
CA GLU A 151 -3.58 -15.60 11.52
C GLU A 151 -4.78 -16.48 11.16
N ARG A 152 -5.29 -16.35 9.94
CA ARG A 152 -6.36 -17.21 9.45
C ARG A 152 -5.95 -18.69 9.41
N LEU A 153 -4.75 -18.99 8.91
CA LEU A 153 -4.22 -20.35 8.88
C LEU A 153 -4.15 -20.96 10.29
N PHE A 154 -3.82 -20.17 11.32
CA PHE A 154 -3.82 -20.63 12.71
C PHE A 154 -5.23 -21.11 13.14
N VAL A 155 -6.28 -20.36 12.81
CA VAL A 155 -7.67 -20.76 13.09
C VAL A 155 -8.04 -22.01 12.27
N GLU A 156 -7.73 -22.06 10.98
CA GLU A 156 -8.00 -23.23 10.12
C GLU A 156 -7.32 -24.50 10.64
N MET A 157 -6.10 -24.40 11.16
CA MET A 157 -5.38 -25.55 11.76
C MET A 157 -6.07 -26.05 13.04
N ILE A 158 -6.60 -25.15 13.86
CA ILE A 158 -7.38 -25.52 15.05
C ILE A 158 -8.64 -26.26 14.64
N GLN A 159 -9.37 -25.75 13.64
CA GLN A 159 -10.57 -26.37 13.08
C GLN A 159 -10.29 -27.74 12.45
N ALA A 160 -9.11 -27.91 11.87
CA ALA A 160 -8.63 -29.19 11.33
C ALA A 160 -8.17 -30.18 12.43
N GLY A 161 -8.24 -29.80 13.72
CA GLY A 161 -7.88 -30.66 14.83
C GLY A 161 -6.39 -30.79 15.11
N ILE A 162 -5.55 -29.90 14.59
CA ILE A 162 -4.10 -29.90 14.86
C ILE A 162 -3.87 -29.67 16.37
N GLY A 163 -3.08 -30.52 16.99
CA GLY A 163 -2.82 -30.48 18.43
C GLY A 163 -1.88 -29.34 18.86
N ASP A 164 -2.00 -28.90 20.12
CA ASP A 164 -1.29 -27.72 20.65
C ASP A 164 0.24 -27.81 20.55
N ALA A 165 0.83 -29.01 20.68
CA ALA A 165 2.27 -29.18 20.50
C ALA A 165 2.77 -28.84 19.08
N HIS A 166 1.95 -29.13 18.07
CA HIS A 166 2.29 -28.77 16.68
C HIS A 166 2.02 -27.29 16.42
N LEU A 167 0.93 -26.75 16.99
CA LEU A 167 0.64 -25.31 16.89
C LEU A 167 1.75 -24.49 17.54
N GLU A 168 2.20 -24.86 18.76
CA GLU A 168 3.31 -24.18 19.44
C GLU A 168 4.63 -24.27 18.66
N ALA A 169 4.89 -25.39 17.99
CA ALA A 169 6.09 -25.55 17.16
C ALA A 169 6.08 -24.66 15.91
N LEU A 170 4.89 -24.41 15.34
CA LEU A 170 4.72 -23.55 14.15
C LEU A 170 4.54 -22.08 14.49
N PHE A 171 3.89 -21.80 15.62
CA PHE A 171 3.55 -20.45 16.08
C PHE A 171 4.01 -20.27 17.56
N PRO A 172 5.32 -20.20 17.81
CA PRO A 172 5.85 -20.13 19.17
C PRO A 172 5.30 -18.93 19.94
N GLY A 173 4.72 -19.19 21.11
CA GLY A 173 4.14 -18.17 21.98
C GLY A 173 2.74 -17.69 21.59
N CYS A 174 2.18 -18.14 20.48
CA CYS A 174 0.82 -17.78 20.06
C CYS A 174 -0.26 -18.68 20.71
N THR A 175 0.13 -19.78 21.34
CA THR A 175 -0.80 -20.73 21.97
C THR A 175 -1.18 -20.34 23.40
N ALA A 176 -0.55 -19.34 23.98
CA ALA A 176 -0.82 -18.89 25.34
C ALA A 176 -2.06 -18.00 25.42
N GLY A 177 -3.08 -18.43 26.16
CA GLY A 177 -4.24 -17.59 26.48
C GLY A 177 -5.36 -17.55 25.46
N PHE A 178 -5.32 -18.35 24.39
CA PHE A 178 -6.45 -18.47 23.46
C PHE A 178 -7.46 -19.55 23.93
N ASP A 179 -8.72 -19.36 23.57
CA ASP A 179 -9.78 -20.35 23.81
C ASP A 179 -9.99 -21.17 22.54
N ARG A 180 -9.48 -22.42 22.56
CA ARG A 180 -9.58 -23.33 21.42
C ARG A 180 -11.04 -23.64 21.04
N SER A 181 -11.94 -23.70 22.01
CA SER A 181 -13.35 -24.01 21.75
C SER A 181 -14.01 -22.89 20.94
N ILE A 182 -13.72 -21.65 21.27
CA ILE A 182 -14.21 -20.49 20.54
C ILE A 182 -13.60 -20.46 19.13
N LEU A 183 -12.29 -20.66 19.00
CA LEU A 183 -11.62 -20.63 17.69
C LEU A 183 -12.10 -21.75 16.77
N SER A 184 -12.51 -22.89 17.31
CA SER A 184 -13.09 -23.98 16.51
C SER A 184 -14.48 -23.67 15.93
N GLU A 185 -15.17 -22.68 16.51
CA GLU A 185 -16.51 -22.25 16.09
C GLU A 185 -16.48 -20.96 15.23
N VAL A 186 -15.31 -20.35 15.02
CA VAL A 186 -15.17 -19.14 14.20
C VAL A 186 -15.58 -19.43 12.76
N GLU A 187 -16.53 -18.68 12.26
CA GLU A 187 -16.91 -18.72 10.86
C GLU A 187 -15.88 -17.94 10.02
N LEU A 188 -15.14 -18.68 9.18
CA LEU A 188 -14.20 -18.10 8.22
C LEU A 188 -14.88 -18.01 6.86
N VAL A 189 -15.32 -16.82 6.48
CA VAL A 189 -16.18 -16.63 5.29
C VAL A 189 -15.38 -16.71 4.02
N GLU A 190 -14.28 -16.41 3.78
CA GLU A 190 -13.43 -16.59 2.60
C GLU A 190 -11.96 -16.23 2.89
N ARG A 191 -11.13 -16.38 1.87
CA ARG A 191 -9.73 -15.91 1.95
C ARG A 191 -9.69 -14.41 2.16
N ASN A 192 -8.70 -13.91 2.91
CA ASN A 192 -8.53 -12.47 3.15
C ASN A 192 -8.54 -11.63 1.87
N VAL A 193 -8.01 -12.18 0.78
CA VAL A 193 -8.02 -11.56 -0.54
C VAL A 193 -8.65 -12.52 -1.55
N PRO A 194 -9.72 -12.14 -2.25
CA PRO A 194 -10.36 -12.96 -3.27
C PRO A 194 -9.37 -13.42 -4.35
N GLU A 195 -9.60 -14.61 -4.90
CA GLU A 195 -8.74 -15.17 -5.97
C GLU A 195 -8.65 -14.24 -7.18
N ALA A 196 -9.78 -13.59 -7.53
CA ALA A 196 -9.85 -12.61 -8.61
C ALA A 196 -8.90 -11.41 -8.42
N VAL A 197 -8.67 -10.98 -7.19
CA VAL A 197 -7.73 -9.89 -6.89
C VAL A 197 -6.28 -10.35 -7.07
N LYS A 198 -5.98 -11.62 -6.87
CA LYS A 198 -4.60 -12.15 -6.90
C LYS A 198 -3.94 -12.07 -8.27
N TRP A 199 -4.69 -12.09 -9.35
CA TRP A 199 -4.12 -11.91 -10.68
C TRP A 199 -4.02 -10.44 -11.11
N LEU A 200 -4.89 -9.58 -10.55
CA LEU A 200 -4.88 -8.13 -10.80
C LEU A 200 -3.76 -7.42 -10.06
N VAL A 201 -3.50 -7.91 -8.87
CA VAL A 201 -2.43 -7.41 -8.03
C VAL A 201 -1.34 -8.47 -8.06
N ALA A 202 -0.17 -8.12 -8.51
CA ALA A 202 1.02 -8.95 -8.40
C ALA A 202 1.41 -9.08 -6.92
N ALA A 203 0.50 -9.66 -6.11
CA ALA A 203 0.76 -9.98 -4.72
C ALA A 203 1.33 -11.39 -4.67
N PRO A 204 2.66 -11.54 -4.66
CA PRO A 204 3.28 -12.84 -4.57
C PRO A 204 3.01 -13.44 -3.20
N ARG A 205 2.64 -14.70 -3.17
CA ARG A 205 2.54 -15.48 -1.92
C ARG A 205 3.91 -15.71 -1.27
N LEU A 206 4.96 -15.61 -2.07
CA LEU A 206 6.34 -15.79 -1.66
C LEU A 206 7.10 -14.53 -2.05
N MET A 207 7.03 -13.52 -1.19
CA MET A 207 7.84 -12.33 -1.33
C MET A 207 9.06 -12.44 -0.43
N ALA A 208 10.17 -12.08 -0.99
CA ALA A 208 11.42 -11.95 -0.27
C ALA A 208 12.12 -10.67 -0.74
N SER A 209 13.11 -10.25 -0.03
CA SER A 209 13.99 -9.16 -0.46
C SER A 209 15.32 -9.31 0.24
N ASN A 210 16.39 -8.92 -0.44
CA ASN A 210 17.69 -8.77 0.18
C ASN A 210 18.03 -7.28 0.27
N ASN A 211 18.63 -6.89 1.39
CA ASN A 211 19.08 -5.54 1.61
C ASN A 211 20.32 -5.58 2.49
N TRP A 212 21.44 -5.04 2.00
CA TRP A 212 22.69 -5.03 2.74
C TRP A 212 23.55 -3.81 2.39
N CYS A 213 24.39 -3.41 3.32
CA CYS A 213 25.36 -2.37 3.11
C CYS A 213 26.74 -2.72 3.71
N VAL A 214 27.77 -2.11 3.16
CA VAL A 214 29.16 -2.24 3.62
C VAL A 214 29.71 -0.85 3.87
N SER A 215 30.23 -0.63 5.08
CA SER A 215 30.89 0.65 5.44
C SER A 215 32.09 0.92 4.58
N GLY A 216 32.38 2.18 4.29
CA GLY A 216 33.54 2.63 3.55
C GLY A 216 34.89 2.14 4.12
N SER A 217 34.97 1.94 5.44
CA SER A 217 36.16 1.38 6.09
C SER A 217 36.49 -0.06 5.66
N ARG A 218 35.56 -0.76 5.02
CA ARG A 218 35.69 -2.15 4.55
C ARG A 218 35.72 -2.28 3.01
N THR A 219 35.72 -1.18 2.30
CA THR A 219 35.77 -1.15 0.83
C THR A 219 37.12 -0.64 0.34
N ALA A 220 37.55 -1.06 -0.83
CA ALA A 220 38.81 -0.60 -1.42
C ALA A 220 38.77 0.88 -1.84
N SER A 221 37.59 1.39 -2.15
CA SER A 221 37.36 2.80 -2.56
C SER A 221 37.24 3.77 -1.39
N GLY A 222 37.04 3.26 -0.16
CA GLY A 222 36.66 4.09 0.99
C GLY A 222 35.19 4.59 0.97
N ALA A 223 34.45 4.32 -0.09
CA ALA A 223 33.04 4.66 -0.18
C ALA A 223 32.16 3.53 0.38
N ALA A 224 31.08 3.86 1.06
CA ALA A 224 30.07 2.87 1.46
C ALA A 224 29.37 2.29 0.23
N MET A 225 28.93 1.04 0.34
CA MET A 225 28.18 0.33 -0.69
C MET A 225 26.83 -0.14 -0.14
N LEU A 226 25.77 0.00 -0.95
CA LEU A 226 24.46 -0.51 -0.63
C LEU A 226 23.95 -1.35 -1.83
N SER A 227 23.34 -2.49 -1.53
CA SER A 227 22.61 -3.28 -2.49
C SER A 227 21.22 -3.59 -1.93
N ASN A 228 20.20 -3.40 -2.76
CA ASN A 228 18.81 -3.69 -2.43
C ASN A 228 18.17 -4.46 -3.60
N ASP A 229 17.57 -5.59 -3.28
CA ASP A 229 17.00 -6.52 -4.24
C ASP A 229 15.60 -6.97 -3.76
N PRO A 230 14.55 -6.14 -3.99
CA PRO A 230 13.18 -6.48 -3.64
C PRO A 230 12.60 -7.45 -4.67
N HIS A 231 12.30 -8.69 -4.22
CA HIS A 231 11.75 -9.75 -5.05
C HIS A 231 10.23 -9.61 -5.16
N LEU A 232 9.76 -8.72 -6.03
CA LEU A 232 8.33 -8.44 -6.27
C LEU A 232 7.91 -8.92 -7.67
N GLU A 233 7.93 -10.25 -7.89
CA GLU A 233 7.49 -10.91 -9.15
C GLU A 233 7.88 -10.17 -10.45
N THR A 234 9.18 -10.02 -10.69
CA THR A 234 9.73 -9.35 -11.88
C THR A 234 9.33 -10.02 -13.21
N ASN A 235 8.82 -11.25 -13.14
CA ASN A 235 8.29 -12.01 -14.26
C ASN A 235 6.85 -11.66 -14.66
N ARG A 236 6.19 -10.78 -13.91
CA ARG A 236 4.85 -10.27 -14.24
C ARG A 236 4.91 -8.86 -14.79
N LEU A 237 4.08 -8.59 -15.80
CA LEU A 237 3.93 -7.27 -16.41
C LEU A 237 2.49 -6.77 -16.24
N PRO A 238 2.32 -5.48 -15.91
CA PRO A 238 3.38 -4.50 -15.64
C PRO A 238 4.04 -4.73 -14.29
N ASN A 239 5.36 -4.48 -14.22
CA ASN A 239 6.12 -4.55 -12.97
C ASN A 239 5.69 -3.45 -11.98
N VAL A 240 5.91 -3.67 -10.67
CA VAL A 240 5.64 -2.68 -9.61
C VAL A 240 6.57 -1.48 -9.73
N TRP A 241 7.84 -1.74 -10.07
CA TRP A 241 8.88 -0.72 -10.09
C TRP A 241 9.02 -0.03 -11.44
N VAL A 242 9.33 1.26 -11.39
CA VAL A 242 9.76 2.08 -12.52
C VAL A 242 11.05 2.79 -12.15
N GLU A 243 12.12 2.53 -12.89
CA GLU A 243 13.36 3.26 -12.74
C GLU A 243 13.25 4.63 -13.42
N GLN A 244 13.71 5.66 -12.71
CA GLN A 244 13.74 7.03 -13.21
C GLN A 244 14.98 7.75 -12.66
N SER A 245 15.60 8.59 -13.49
CA SER A 245 16.63 9.52 -13.04
C SER A 245 16.12 10.95 -13.07
N PHE A 246 16.64 11.77 -12.16
CA PHE A 246 16.18 13.13 -11.88
C PHE A 246 17.39 14.05 -11.76
N ALA A 247 17.30 15.26 -12.35
CA ALA A 247 18.31 16.29 -12.20
C ALA A 247 17.66 17.67 -12.02
N TRP A 248 18.19 18.46 -11.11
CA TRP A 248 17.79 19.83 -10.83
C TRP A 248 19.00 20.64 -10.36
N PRO A 249 18.95 21.98 -10.27
CA PRO A 249 20.09 22.79 -9.84
C PRO A 249 20.66 22.43 -8.45
N GLY A 250 19.89 21.74 -7.60
CA GLY A 250 20.30 21.30 -6.26
C GLY A 250 20.90 19.90 -6.19
N GLY A 251 20.98 19.15 -7.31
CA GLY A 251 21.56 17.81 -7.32
C GLY A 251 20.93 16.85 -8.35
N TYR A 252 21.09 15.56 -8.09
CA TYR A 252 20.47 14.50 -8.90
C TYR A 252 19.97 13.35 -8.01
N ALA A 253 19.09 12.53 -8.54
CA ALA A 253 18.67 11.27 -7.93
C ALA A 253 18.41 10.18 -8.99
N ILE A 254 18.60 8.93 -8.60
CA ILE A 254 18.19 7.75 -9.35
C ILE A 254 17.30 6.93 -8.43
N LEU A 255 16.06 6.71 -8.84
CA LEU A 255 15.04 6.12 -7.98
C LEU A 255 14.33 4.95 -8.67
N MET A 256 14.01 3.95 -7.87
CA MET A 256 12.93 3.01 -8.17
C MET A 256 11.65 3.57 -7.56
N THR A 257 10.73 3.95 -8.42
CA THR A 257 9.45 4.58 -8.07
C THR A 257 8.30 3.61 -8.31
N MET A 258 7.13 3.92 -7.75
CA MET A 258 5.90 3.15 -8.00
C MET A 258 4.86 4.03 -8.69
N PRO A 259 4.27 3.57 -9.82
CA PRO A 259 3.24 4.34 -10.53
C PRO A 259 2.07 4.70 -9.62
N GLY A 260 1.72 5.99 -9.60
CA GLY A 260 0.67 6.52 -8.73
C GLY A 260 1.16 7.08 -7.40
N LEU A 261 2.41 6.82 -6.99
CA LEU A 261 2.97 7.30 -5.72
C LEU A 261 3.99 8.43 -5.95
N PRO A 262 3.73 9.64 -5.46
CA PRO A 262 4.63 10.81 -5.61
C PRO A 262 5.72 10.84 -4.52
N ALA A 263 6.54 9.79 -4.42
CA ALA A 263 7.54 9.69 -3.36
C ALA A 263 8.84 9.02 -3.82
N PRO A 264 10.01 9.46 -3.33
CA PRO A 264 11.32 8.84 -3.56
C PRO A 264 11.46 7.60 -2.66
N LEU A 265 10.89 6.45 -3.10
CA LEU A 265 10.74 5.26 -2.27
C LEU A 265 12.08 4.55 -2.01
N VAL A 266 12.81 4.21 -3.06
CA VAL A 266 14.09 3.47 -2.99
C VAL A 266 15.04 4.07 -4.01
N GLY A 267 16.32 4.17 -3.68
CA GLY A 267 17.32 4.64 -4.61
C GLY A 267 18.46 5.42 -3.96
N ARG A 268 18.92 6.45 -4.66
CA ARG A 268 19.98 7.33 -4.19
C ARG A 268 19.81 8.76 -4.72
N ASN A 269 20.29 9.71 -3.95
CA ASN A 269 20.65 11.03 -4.44
C ASN A 269 22.19 11.16 -4.53
N GLU A 270 22.72 12.37 -4.65
CA GLU A 270 24.15 12.62 -4.73
C GLU A 270 24.92 12.13 -3.49
N HIS A 271 24.31 12.18 -2.30
CA HIS A 271 24.97 11.98 -1.01
C HIS A 271 24.57 10.72 -0.27
N LEU A 272 23.36 10.25 -0.45
CA LEU A 272 22.76 9.18 0.35
C LEU A 272 22.08 8.15 -0.55
N SER A 273 22.31 6.87 -0.25
CA SER A 273 21.57 5.74 -0.82
C SER A 273 20.68 5.11 0.26
N TRP A 274 19.50 4.64 -0.13
CA TRP A 274 18.57 3.94 0.76
C TRP A 274 17.85 2.80 0.07
N GLY A 275 17.62 1.75 0.83
CA GLY A 275 16.94 0.55 0.36
C GLY A 275 16.05 -0.05 1.43
N THR A 276 15.16 -0.95 1.03
CA THR A 276 14.15 -1.51 1.90
C THR A 276 13.98 -3.01 1.73
N THR A 277 13.62 -3.69 2.81
CA THR A 277 13.10 -5.05 2.78
C THR A 277 11.98 -5.21 3.80
N TYR A 278 11.23 -6.30 3.69
CA TYR A 278 10.12 -6.57 4.59
C TYR A 278 10.53 -6.64 6.05
N THR A 279 9.68 -6.09 6.91
CA THR A 279 9.64 -6.42 8.33
C THR A 279 8.34 -7.17 8.58
N PHE A 280 8.42 -8.41 9.01
CA PHE A 280 7.25 -9.15 9.48
C PHE A 280 6.85 -8.61 10.86
N MET A 281 6.25 -7.41 10.87
CA MET A 281 5.77 -6.74 12.06
C MET A 281 4.29 -6.98 12.22
N ASP A 282 3.87 -6.98 13.46
CA ASP A 282 2.48 -7.09 13.89
C ASP A 282 1.69 -5.83 13.52
N ALA A 283 1.35 -5.72 12.23
CA ALA A 283 0.68 -4.57 11.63
C ALA A 283 -0.80 -4.80 11.34
N ILE A 284 -1.25 -6.05 11.44
CA ILE A 284 -2.63 -6.47 11.28
C ILE A 284 -2.99 -7.36 12.48
N ASP A 285 -4.17 -7.18 13.01
CA ASP A 285 -4.73 -8.01 14.07
C ASP A 285 -6.14 -8.43 13.71
N SER A 286 -6.49 -9.65 14.09
CA SER A 286 -7.85 -10.18 14.00
C SER A 286 -8.39 -10.51 15.39
N TRP A 287 -9.53 -9.96 15.72
CA TRP A 287 -10.26 -10.23 16.97
C TRP A 287 -11.44 -11.16 16.69
N VAL A 288 -11.66 -12.10 17.58
CA VAL A 288 -12.86 -12.95 17.53
C VAL A 288 -14.01 -12.21 18.16
N GLU A 289 -15.03 -11.92 17.35
CA GLU A 289 -16.25 -11.27 17.78
C GLU A 289 -17.36 -12.30 17.96
N HIS A 290 -17.96 -12.37 19.17
CA HIS A 290 -19.22 -13.04 19.37
C HIS A 290 -20.34 -12.13 18.90
N ARG A 291 -21.06 -12.50 17.85
CA ARG A 291 -22.04 -11.68 17.13
C ARG A 291 -23.43 -12.25 17.16
N ARG A 292 -24.44 -11.40 17.16
CA ARG A 292 -25.86 -11.70 16.86
C ARG A 292 -26.66 -10.42 16.67
N ASP A 293 -27.71 -10.45 15.87
CA ASP A 293 -28.68 -9.37 15.69
C ASP A 293 -28.04 -8.00 15.38
N GLY A 294 -26.94 -7.96 14.63
CA GLY A 294 -26.20 -6.74 14.32
C GLY A 294 -25.34 -6.18 15.47
N LYS A 295 -25.09 -7.00 16.49
CA LYS A 295 -24.35 -6.62 17.70
C LYS A 295 -23.17 -7.54 17.96
N PHE A 296 -22.17 -7.04 18.67
CA PHE A 296 -21.07 -7.81 19.22
C PHE A 296 -21.05 -7.79 20.74
N ARG A 297 -20.55 -8.86 21.34
CA ARG A 297 -20.45 -8.95 22.80
C ARG A 297 -19.19 -8.25 23.28
N ARG A 298 -19.35 -7.29 24.17
CA ARG A 298 -18.26 -6.63 24.86
C ARG A 298 -18.43 -6.85 26.36
N ARG A 299 -17.61 -7.73 26.95
CA ARG A 299 -17.79 -8.20 28.33
C ARG A 299 -19.20 -8.80 28.50
N ASP A 300 -20.02 -8.18 29.35
CA ASP A 300 -21.38 -8.64 29.66
C ASP A 300 -22.47 -7.91 28.90
N THR A 301 -22.11 -7.03 27.95
CA THR A 301 -23.06 -6.22 27.19
C THR A 301 -22.99 -6.49 25.69
N TRP A 302 -24.10 -6.28 25.00
CA TRP A 302 -24.19 -6.28 23.55
C TRP A 302 -24.13 -4.85 23.04
N VAL A 303 -23.24 -4.60 22.09
CA VAL A 303 -22.99 -3.29 21.48
C VAL A 303 -23.28 -3.40 19.99
N ASP A 304 -23.94 -2.40 19.43
CA ASP A 304 -24.23 -2.38 17.99
C ASP A 304 -22.92 -2.27 17.19
N PHE A 305 -22.83 -3.02 16.08
CA PHE A 305 -21.84 -2.73 15.05
C PHE A 305 -22.22 -1.44 14.32
N ASP A 306 -21.23 -0.71 13.86
CA ASP A 306 -21.40 0.31 12.85
C ASP A 306 -21.76 -0.36 11.53
N GLN A 307 -22.81 0.13 10.89
CA GLN A 307 -23.34 -0.45 9.67
C GLN A 307 -23.10 0.49 8.48
N ARG A 308 -22.42 -0.02 7.47
CA ARG A 308 -22.19 0.71 6.22
C ARG A 308 -22.87 -0.02 5.07
N VAL A 309 -23.95 0.58 4.55
CA VAL A 309 -24.72 0.04 3.42
C VAL A 309 -24.25 0.71 2.13
N GLU A 310 -23.81 -0.09 1.18
CA GLU A 310 -23.29 0.38 -0.10
C GLU A 310 -23.97 -0.30 -1.28
N THR A 311 -23.95 0.37 -2.43
CA THR A 311 -24.47 -0.17 -3.68
C THR A 311 -23.31 -0.41 -4.64
N ILE A 312 -23.06 -1.66 -4.98
CA ILE A 312 -22.12 -2.08 -6.02
C ILE A 312 -22.87 -2.04 -7.36
N LYS A 313 -22.55 -1.03 -8.16
CA LYS A 313 -23.10 -0.90 -9.52
C LYS A 313 -22.44 -1.90 -10.45
N ARG A 314 -23.18 -2.32 -11.48
CA ARG A 314 -22.66 -3.22 -12.51
C ARG A 314 -22.78 -2.56 -13.89
N LYS A 315 -21.80 -2.79 -14.75
CA LYS A 315 -21.80 -2.32 -16.14
C LYS A 315 -22.97 -2.94 -16.94
N LYS A 316 -23.33 -4.17 -16.59
CA LYS A 316 -24.52 -4.88 -17.07
C LYS A 316 -25.09 -5.69 -15.91
N GLY A 317 -26.38 -5.67 -15.74
CA GLY A 317 -27.08 -6.36 -14.64
C GLY A 317 -27.56 -5.40 -13.55
N GLU A 318 -28.28 -5.95 -12.59
CA GLU A 318 -28.82 -5.20 -11.47
C GLU A 318 -27.71 -4.87 -10.46
N PRO A 319 -27.76 -3.69 -9.82
CA PRO A 319 -26.86 -3.35 -8.74
C PRO A 319 -27.08 -4.27 -7.53
N ILE A 320 -26.02 -4.49 -6.76
CA ILE A 320 -26.05 -5.28 -5.54
C ILE A 320 -25.92 -4.34 -4.34
N VAL A 321 -26.80 -4.51 -3.35
CA VAL A 321 -26.73 -3.81 -2.08
C VAL A 321 -26.01 -4.70 -1.09
N GLU A 322 -24.92 -4.18 -0.52
CA GLU A 322 -24.09 -4.87 0.46
C GLU A 322 -24.09 -4.11 1.78
N THR A 323 -24.04 -4.86 2.88
CA THR A 323 -23.87 -4.31 4.22
C THR A 323 -22.56 -4.77 4.81
N PHE A 324 -21.72 -3.82 5.18
CA PHE A 324 -20.46 -4.06 5.88
C PHE A 324 -20.63 -3.68 7.34
N TRP A 325 -20.08 -4.49 8.22
CA TRP A 325 -20.18 -4.33 9.66
C TRP A 325 -18.79 -4.00 10.22
N GLU A 326 -18.71 -2.98 11.05
CA GLU A 326 -17.46 -2.45 11.58
C GLU A 326 -17.59 -2.19 13.08
N ASN A 327 -16.47 -2.31 13.79
CA ASN A 327 -16.36 -1.86 15.16
C ASN A 327 -14.94 -1.30 15.42
N HIS A 328 -14.60 -1.04 16.67
CA HIS A 328 -13.27 -0.54 17.04
C HIS A 328 -12.13 -1.54 16.77
N HIS A 329 -12.42 -2.82 16.57
CA HIS A 329 -11.44 -3.84 16.17
C HIS A 329 -11.26 -3.93 14.64
N GLY A 330 -12.09 -3.27 13.86
CA GLY A 330 -12.00 -3.21 12.41
C GLY A 330 -13.24 -3.70 11.69
N VAL A 331 -13.06 -4.23 10.49
CA VAL A 331 -14.13 -4.72 9.63
C VAL A 331 -14.39 -6.18 9.94
N LEU A 332 -15.68 -6.53 10.14
CA LEU A 332 -16.11 -7.90 10.39
C LEU A 332 -16.02 -8.73 9.11
N ASP A 333 -15.54 -9.95 9.24
CA ASP A 333 -15.57 -10.95 8.17
C ASP A 333 -16.87 -11.76 8.29
N GLY A 334 -17.92 -11.29 7.61
CA GLY A 334 -19.22 -11.95 7.59
C GLY A 334 -20.40 -11.04 7.95
N ASP A 335 -21.54 -11.67 8.23
CA ASP A 335 -22.82 -11.02 8.53
C ASP A 335 -23.06 -10.96 10.05
N ALA A 336 -23.14 -9.77 10.63
CA ALA A 336 -23.38 -9.59 12.06
C ALA A 336 -24.80 -9.98 12.52
N THR A 337 -25.74 -10.21 11.60
CA THR A 337 -27.13 -10.56 11.97
C THR A 337 -27.27 -12.00 12.45
N ALA A 338 -26.41 -12.91 11.98
CA ALA A 338 -26.39 -14.29 12.41
C ALA A 338 -25.68 -14.43 13.78
N GLU A 339 -26.13 -15.38 14.61
CA GLU A 339 -25.43 -15.71 15.87
C GLU A 339 -24.23 -16.59 15.59
N GLY A 340 -23.09 -16.30 16.23
CA GLY A 340 -21.86 -17.05 16.11
C GLY A 340 -20.61 -16.21 16.36
N TYR A 341 -19.46 -16.74 15.90
CA TYR A 341 -18.17 -16.08 16.04
C TYR A 341 -17.61 -15.77 14.65
N SER A 342 -17.09 -14.56 14.46
CA SER A 342 -16.39 -14.14 13.23
C SER A 342 -15.17 -13.31 13.58
N LEU A 343 -14.26 -13.14 12.63
CA LEU A 343 -13.09 -12.28 12.80
C LEU A 343 -13.46 -10.83 12.44
N ALA A 344 -13.03 -9.89 13.26
CA ALA A 344 -12.93 -8.48 12.90
C ALA A 344 -11.46 -8.12 12.74
N THR A 345 -11.08 -7.61 11.59
CA THR A 345 -9.68 -7.40 11.24
C THR A 345 -9.37 -5.92 11.09
N ARG A 346 -8.28 -5.49 11.70
CA ARG A 346 -7.76 -4.13 11.62
C ARG A 346 -6.32 -4.12 11.15
N TRP A 347 -6.05 -3.29 10.15
CA TRP A 347 -4.71 -2.99 9.68
C TRP A 347 -4.29 -1.55 10.03
N THR A 348 -3.06 -1.36 10.52
CA THR A 348 -2.56 -0.06 10.98
C THR A 348 -2.45 0.99 9.89
N GLY A 349 -2.29 0.57 8.62
CA GLY A 349 -2.17 1.46 7.46
C GLY A 349 -3.50 1.86 6.82
N SER A 350 -4.66 1.45 7.37
CA SER A 350 -5.97 1.67 6.73
C SER A 350 -6.33 3.13 6.47
N ASN A 351 -5.83 4.06 7.29
CA ASN A 351 -6.23 5.46 7.27
C ASN A 351 -5.07 6.44 7.07
N GLY A 352 -3.84 5.96 6.92
CA GLY A 352 -2.63 6.78 6.81
C GLY A 352 -2.23 7.09 5.36
N GLY A 353 -1.00 7.59 5.22
CA GLY A 353 -0.30 7.86 3.96
C GLY A 353 0.30 9.26 3.86
N ALA A 354 -0.38 10.29 4.36
CA ALA A 354 0.11 11.66 4.27
C ALA A 354 1.40 11.89 5.06
N GLN A 355 1.50 11.32 6.27
CA GLN A 355 2.71 11.43 7.08
C GLN A 355 3.92 10.79 6.38
N SER A 356 3.72 9.63 5.74
CA SER A 356 4.76 8.98 4.95
C SER A 356 5.26 9.88 3.83
N ILE A 357 4.35 10.50 3.08
CA ILE A 357 4.71 11.43 1.99
C ILE A 357 5.45 12.65 2.55
N ASN A 358 4.94 13.28 3.63
CA ASN A 358 5.57 14.42 4.27
C ASN A 358 7.05 14.16 4.60
N LYS A 359 7.36 12.96 5.07
CA LYS A 359 8.71 12.58 5.48
C LYS A 359 9.59 12.15 4.31
N LEU A 360 9.06 11.36 3.39
CA LEU A 360 9.81 10.88 2.23
C LEU A 360 10.29 12.01 1.31
N LEU A 361 9.59 13.12 1.25
CA LEU A 361 10.04 14.29 0.48
C LEU A 361 11.42 14.82 0.90
N SER A 362 11.78 14.67 2.17
CA SER A 362 13.12 15.10 2.62
C SER A 362 14.25 14.28 2.01
N MET A 363 13.96 13.12 1.43
CA MET A 363 14.95 12.25 0.80
C MET A 363 15.53 12.82 -0.50
N TRP A 364 14.86 13.78 -1.13
CA TRP A 364 15.44 14.49 -2.28
C TRP A 364 16.74 15.21 -1.92
N THR A 365 16.86 15.70 -0.69
CA THR A 365 17.98 16.54 -0.25
C THR A 365 18.72 16.00 0.97
N ALA A 366 18.33 14.84 1.49
CA ALA A 366 19.03 14.20 2.62
C ALA A 366 20.47 13.84 2.23
N ARG A 367 21.43 14.15 3.12
CA ARG A 367 22.86 14.02 2.82
C ARG A 367 23.54 12.94 3.65
N THR A 368 23.01 12.61 4.82
CA THR A 368 23.65 11.76 5.80
C THR A 368 22.73 10.63 6.27
N VAL A 369 23.32 9.54 6.75
CA VAL A 369 22.59 8.43 7.35
C VAL A 369 21.62 8.88 8.45
N PRO A 370 22.01 9.74 9.41
CA PRO A 370 21.05 10.23 10.41
C PRO A 370 19.87 11.02 9.84
N GLU A 371 20.05 11.76 8.74
CA GLU A 371 18.94 12.47 8.07
C GLU A 371 17.97 11.48 7.43
N GLY A 372 18.49 10.49 6.70
CA GLY A 372 17.67 9.42 6.13
C GLY A 372 16.89 8.65 7.21
N MET A 373 17.55 8.24 8.28
CA MET A 373 16.91 7.55 9.40
C MET A 373 15.78 8.38 10.02
N ARG A 374 15.98 9.70 10.22
CA ARG A 374 14.92 10.59 10.73
C ARG A 374 13.70 10.68 9.77
N ALA A 375 13.95 10.73 8.47
CA ALA A 375 12.85 10.71 7.49
C ALA A 375 12.02 9.44 7.62
N PHE A 376 12.65 8.30 7.74
CA PHE A 376 11.96 7.01 7.78
C PHE A 376 11.41 6.61 9.14
N CYS A 377 11.79 7.29 10.24
CA CYS A 377 11.19 7.07 11.56
C CYS A 377 9.68 7.28 11.62
N GLU A 378 9.12 8.05 10.71
CA GLU A 378 7.71 8.43 10.71
C GLU A 378 6.95 7.90 9.48
N VAL A 379 7.59 7.10 8.62
CA VAL A 379 6.91 6.40 7.52
C VAL A 379 6.00 5.32 8.09
N GLU A 380 4.75 5.30 7.68
CA GLU A 380 3.69 4.47 8.29
C GLU A 380 3.73 3.00 7.86
N SER A 381 4.56 2.66 6.89
CA SER A 381 4.73 1.27 6.42
C SER A 381 5.84 0.55 7.19
N SER A 382 5.63 -0.74 7.45
CA SER A 382 6.55 -1.58 8.21
C SER A 382 7.64 -2.16 7.31
N PHE A 383 8.80 -1.52 7.29
CA PHE A 383 9.97 -1.96 6.53
C PHE A 383 11.24 -1.92 7.37
N ASN A 384 12.21 -2.77 6.99
CA ASN A 384 13.61 -2.62 7.35
C ASN A 384 14.26 -1.69 6.34
N TRP A 385 14.82 -0.59 6.81
CA TRP A 385 15.51 0.39 5.99
C TRP A 385 17.00 0.34 6.24
N ILE A 386 17.80 0.37 5.19
CA ILE A 386 19.25 0.58 5.30
C ILE A 386 19.67 1.80 4.51
N PHE A 387 20.75 2.39 4.95
CA PHE A 387 21.29 3.63 4.43
C PHE A 387 22.80 3.52 4.28
N ALA A 388 23.35 4.18 3.26
CA ALA A 388 24.79 4.37 3.09
C ALA A 388 25.02 5.76 2.52
N ASP A 389 25.92 6.55 3.13
CA ASP A 389 26.21 7.90 2.67
C ASP A 389 27.61 8.07 2.07
N SER A 390 27.83 9.22 1.45
CA SER A 390 29.08 9.54 0.76
C SER A 390 30.28 9.75 1.71
N THR A 391 30.06 9.82 3.04
CA THR A 391 31.13 9.87 4.02
C THR A 391 31.65 8.49 4.43
N GLY A 392 30.98 7.44 3.97
CA GLY A 392 31.32 6.04 4.26
C GLY A 392 30.53 5.42 5.41
N ASP A 393 29.62 6.19 6.03
CA ASP A 393 28.74 5.72 7.08
C ASP A 393 27.59 4.87 6.54
N ILE A 394 27.15 3.93 7.38
CA ILE A 394 26.02 3.06 7.12
C ILE A 394 25.06 3.08 8.30
N GLY A 395 23.76 2.88 8.03
CA GLY A 395 22.74 2.86 9.06
C GLY A 395 21.64 1.85 8.78
N TYR A 396 20.99 1.44 9.85
CA TYR A 396 19.83 0.57 9.82
C TYR A 396 18.73 1.15 10.69
N HIS A 397 17.53 1.15 10.16
CA HIS A 397 16.35 1.55 10.89
C HIS A 397 15.17 0.62 10.53
N TYR A 398 14.40 0.23 11.54
CA TYR A 398 13.10 -0.37 11.31
C TYR A 398 12.05 0.44 12.05
N ARG A 399 10.88 0.55 11.46
CA ARG A 399 9.73 1.09 12.14
C ARG A 399 8.72 -0.01 12.42
N ARG A 400 8.24 -0.02 13.65
CA ARG A 400 7.13 -0.81 14.10
C ARG A 400 5.87 0.06 14.09
N SER A 401 4.97 -0.15 13.13
CA SER A 401 3.59 0.27 13.24
C SER A 401 2.82 -0.94 13.78
N THR A 402 2.45 -0.92 15.06
CA THR A 402 1.70 -2.01 15.68
C THR A 402 0.30 -1.56 16.00
N THR A 403 -0.66 -2.45 15.81
CA THR A 403 -1.93 -2.39 16.50
C THR A 403 -1.60 -2.52 17.99
N ARG A 404 -1.90 -1.50 18.80
CA ARG A 404 -1.84 -1.69 20.26
C ARG A 404 -2.97 -2.65 20.64
N GLN A 405 -2.64 -3.89 20.92
CA GLN A 405 -3.46 -4.72 21.79
C GLN A 405 -3.47 -4.02 23.16
N THR A 406 -4.43 -3.15 23.41
CA THR A 406 -4.82 -2.89 24.77
C THR A 406 -5.50 -4.17 25.22
N ALA A 407 -4.82 -4.93 26.07
CA ALA A 407 -5.46 -6.01 26.77
C ALA A 407 -6.81 -5.47 27.29
N SER A 408 -7.89 -5.95 26.71
CA SER A 408 -9.22 -5.60 27.15
C SER A 408 -9.40 -6.25 28.52
N SER A 409 -9.10 -5.46 29.54
CA SER A 409 -9.52 -5.80 30.91
C SER A 409 -11.04 -5.97 30.98
#